data_7eb3a3d34bf507c9f95e7cbf094af8b7
#
_entry.id   7eb3a3d34bf507c9f95e7cbf094af8b7
#
_cell.length_a   1.000
_cell.length_b   1.000
_cell.length_c   1.000
_cell.angle_alpha   90.00
_cell.angle_beta   90.00
_cell.angle_gamma   90.00
#
_symmetry.space_group_name_H-M   'P 1'
#
loop_
_entity.id
_entity.type
_entity.pdbx_description
1 polymer ?
#
loop_
_entity_poly.entity_id
_entity_poly.type
_entity_poly.pdbx_seq_one_letter_code
_entity_poly.pdbx_strand_id
1 'polypeptide(L)'
;IRETIQSEKRHAGEPVDDMSLVTELQDSLIRHPNGKHIIILHTKGSHYMYTERYPRAFALYKPECQGIDDSCSTQEMINSYDNSLLYTDYFLKKTFDSLRNKNAIVFYASDHGESISNNVHFHGTPRDHAPVEQRTIPIMVWASDKFLSKEENQKSFEKLKALEVNKTPVFHEKLFDSILGCSGFTSPDGGINQHRNWCAH
;
A
#
# COMPACT_ATOMS: atom_id res chain seq x y z
N ILE A 1 6.76 -13.93 -16.89
CA ILE A 1 5.54 -14.53 -16.30
C ILE A 1 4.86 -13.42 -15.49
N ARG A 2 3.61 -13.15 -15.77
CA ARG A 2 2.79 -12.19 -15.02
C ARG A 2 1.88 -12.98 -14.09
N GLU A 3 2.08 -12.86 -12.80
CA GLU A 3 1.18 -13.40 -11.79
C GLU A 3 0.55 -12.22 -11.05
N THR A 4 -0.77 -12.17 -11.02
CA THR A 4 -1.52 -11.18 -10.25
C THR A 4 -2.12 -11.91 -9.05
N ILE A 5 -1.75 -11.49 -7.85
CA ILE A 5 -2.26 -12.04 -6.60
C ILE A 5 -3.30 -11.05 -6.07
N GLN A 6 -4.54 -11.50 -5.96
CA GLN A 6 -5.65 -10.72 -5.41
C GLN A 6 -6.24 -11.43 -4.19
N SER A 7 -6.62 -10.66 -3.18
CA SER A 7 -7.26 -11.17 -1.95
C SER A 7 -8.69 -11.69 -2.16
N GLU A 8 -9.20 -11.74 -3.38
CA GLU A 8 -10.60 -12.03 -3.71
C GLU A 8 -11.00 -13.51 -3.78
N LYS A 9 -10.31 -14.43 -3.13
CA LYS A 9 -10.91 -15.76 -2.95
C LYS A 9 -11.92 -15.72 -1.81
N ARG A 10 -13.10 -15.17 -2.09
CA ARG A 10 -14.24 -15.26 -1.17
C ARG A 10 -14.92 -16.63 -1.29
N HIS A 11 -14.97 -17.36 -0.17
CA HIS A 11 -16.17 -18.12 0.13
C HIS A 11 -17.20 -17.13 0.71
N ALA A 12 -18.43 -17.12 0.18
CA ALA A 12 -19.46 -16.19 0.59
C ALA A 12 -19.63 -16.25 2.14
N GLY A 13 -19.38 -15.13 2.83
CA GLY A 13 -19.55 -14.99 4.26
C GLY A 13 -18.27 -14.96 5.11
N GLU A 14 -17.08 -15.12 4.53
CA GLU A 14 -15.82 -14.96 5.29
C GLU A 14 -15.23 -13.55 5.12
N PRO A 15 -14.65 -12.97 6.20
CA PRO A 15 -13.91 -11.71 6.10
C PRO A 15 -12.78 -11.84 5.09
N VAL A 16 -12.55 -10.80 4.30
CA VAL A 16 -11.38 -10.74 3.41
C VAL A 16 -10.15 -10.61 4.29
N ASP A 17 -9.28 -11.60 4.24
CA ASP A 17 -8.01 -11.59 4.96
C ASP A 17 -6.87 -11.25 4.01
N ASP A 18 -6.38 -10.01 4.08
CA ASP A 18 -5.23 -9.55 3.29
C ASP A 18 -3.96 -10.34 3.59
N MET A 19 -3.87 -11.03 4.75
CA MET A 19 -2.74 -11.89 5.08
C MET A 19 -2.58 -13.08 4.14
N SER A 20 -3.65 -13.50 3.46
CA SER A 20 -3.57 -14.51 2.40
C SER A 20 -2.60 -14.11 1.29
N LEU A 21 -2.49 -12.81 0.98
CA LEU A 21 -1.55 -12.27 -0.01
C LEU A 21 -0.09 -12.46 0.40
N VAL A 22 0.22 -12.45 1.70
CA VAL A 22 1.58 -12.72 2.19
C VAL A 22 1.95 -14.19 1.95
N THR A 23 1.02 -15.10 2.17
CA THR A 23 1.21 -16.53 1.86
C THR A 23 1.45 -16.73 0.36
N GLU A 24 0.60 -16.15 -0.48
CA GLU A 24 0.76 -16.23 -1.94
C GLU A 24 2.07 -15.58 -2.42
N LEU A 25 2.50 -14.46 -1.81
CA LEU A 25 3.81 -13.87 -2.09
C LEU A 25 4.94 -14.88 -1.80
N GLN A 26 4.91 -15.53 -0.64
CA GLN A 26 5.92 -16.51 -0.25
C GLN A 26 5.93 -17.71 -1.20
N ASP A 27 4.77 -18.22 -1.56
CA ASP A 27 4.61 -19.32 -2.49
C ASP A 27 5.08 -18.95 -3.91
N SER A 28 4.78 -17.73 -4.37
CA SER A 28 5.25 -17.22 -5.66
C SER A 28 6.79 -17.13 -5.69
N LEU A 29 7.40 -16.66 -4.61
CA LEU A 29 8.87 -16.58 -4.50
C LEU A 29 9.54 -17.98 -4.45
N ILE A 30 8.83 -19.00 -3.97
CA ILE A 30 9.30 -20.41 -4.01
C ILE A 30 9.13 -20.98 -5.41
N ARG A 31 7.99 -20.78 -6.05
CA ARG A 31 7.70 -21.26 -7.41
C ARG A 31 8.62 -20.62 -8.46
N HIS A 32 9.00 -19.35 -8.25
CA HIS A 32 9.78 -18.55 -9.19
C HIS A 32 11.05 -18.00 -8.51
N PRO A 33 12.05 -18.85 -8.19
CA PRO A 33 13.22 -18.41 -7.40
C PRO A 33 14.20 -17.53 -8.18
N ASN A 34 14.12 -17.52 -9.51
CA ASN A 34 15.07 -16.85 -10.39
C ASN A 34 14.43 -15.78 -11.26
N GLY A 35 15.24 -14.77 -11.63
CA GLY A 35 14.82 -13.69 -12.51
C GLY A 35 14.42 -12.42 -11.76
N LYS A 36 13.88 -11.46 -12.52
CA LYS A 36 13.30 -10.22 -12.00
C LYS A 36 11.77 -10.36 -11.96
N HIS A 37 11.18 -10.00 -10.84
CA HIS A 37 9.74 -10.11 -10.63
C HIS A 37 9.15 -8.74 -10.31
N ILE A 38 7.97 -8.47 -10.85
CA ILE A 38 7.07 -7.42 -10.38
C ILE A 38 5.85 -8.15 -9.84
N ILE A 39 5.61 -8.00 -8.54
CA ILE A 39 4.49 -8.63 -7.83
C ILE A 39 3.60 -7.50 -7.32
N ILE A 40 2.31 -7.57 -7.63
CA ILE A 40 1.31 -6.60 -7.19
C ILE A 40 0.42 -7.30 -6.17
N LEU A 41 0.44 -6.82 -4.92
CA LEU A 41 -0.43 -7.27 -3.86
C LEU A 41 -1.57 -6.26 -3.74
N HIS A 42 -2.75 -6.62 -4.23
CA HIS A 42 -3.92 -5.76 -4.19
C HIS A 42 -4.74 -6.07 -2.94
N THR A 43 -4.52 -5.29 -1.89
CA THR A 43 -5.19 -5.42 -0.60
C THR A 43 -6.60 -4.84 -0.63
N LYS A 44 -7.45 -5.31 0.27
CA LYS A 44 -8.71 -4.63 0.60
C LYS A 44 -8.44 -3.45 1.53
N GLY A 45 -7.43 -3.57 2.38
CA GLY A 45 -6.99 -2.52 3.29
C GLY A 45 -8.09 -2.01 4.21
N SER A 46 -8.08 -0.72 4.47
CA SER A 46 -9.05 -0.02 5.32
C SER A 46 -10.29 0.45 4.56
N HIS A 47 -10.78 -0.38 3.62
CA HIS A 47 -12.01 -0.08 2.90
C HIS A 47 -13.23 -0.05 3.84
N TYR A 48 -14.23 0.73 3.48
CA TYR A 48 -15.56 0.83 4.10
C TYR A 48 -16.06 -0.48 4.73
N MET A 49 -16.84 -0.41 5.82
CA MET A 49 -17.13 -1.47 6.78
C MET A 49 -15.86 -1.95 7.50
N TYR A 50 -15.20 -1.01 8.16
CA TYR A 50 -13.85 -1.17 8.72
C TYR A 50 -13.71 -2.38 9.65
N THR A 51 -14.75 -2.70 10.47
CA THR A 51 -14.75 -3.85 11.38
C THR A 51 -14.65 -5.21 10.67
N GLU A 52 -14.92 -5.26 9.36
CA GLU A 52 -14.74 -6.46 8.54
C GLU A 52 -13.31 -6.56 7.96
N ARG A 53 -12.44 -5.58 8.21
CA ARG A 53 -11.11 -5.49 7.58
C ARG A 53 -9.99 -6.02 8.47
N TYR A 54 -10.28 -6.42 9.69
CA TYR A 54 -9.27 -6.94 10.62
C TYR A 54 -9.86 -8.05 11.49
N PRO A 55 -9.03 -9.03 11.91
CA PRO A 55 -9.45 -10.04 12.86
C PRO A 55 -9.57 -9.43 14.26
N ARG A 56 -10.39 -10.06 15.13
CA ARG A 56 -10.69 -9.57 16.46
C ARG A 56 -9.47 -9.25 17.35
N ALA A 57 -8.34 -9.90 17.09
CA ALA A 57 -7.09 -9.63 17.80
C ALA A 57 -6.55 -8.20 17.57
N PHE A 58 -6.99 -7.54 16.51
CA PHE A 58 -6.62 -6.16 16.18
C PHE A 58 -7.65 -5.13 16.61
N ALA A 59 -8.75 -5.54 17.23
CA ALA A 59 -9.79 -4.67 17.77
C ALA A 59 -9.34 -4.02 19.09
N LEU A 60 -8.30 -3.18 19.06
CA LEU A 60 -7.68 -2.56 20.23
C LEU A 60 -8.38 -1.27 20.65
N TYR A 61 -8.80 -0.45 19.69
CA TYR A 61 -9.53 0.79 19.94
C TYR A 61 -11.02 0.51 20.08
N LYS A 62 -11.64 1.04 21.13
CA LYS A 62 -13.03 0.77 21.53
C LYS A 62 -13.73 2.06 21.95
N PRO A 63 -15.07 2.16 21.81
CA PRO A 63 -15.96 1.18 21.16
C PRO A 63 -15.74 1.13 19.65
N GLU A 64 -16.10 0.00 19.01
CA GLU A 64 -16.10 -0.17 17.56
C GLU A 64 -17.48 0.07 16.98
N CYS A 65 -17.56 0.46 15.72
CA CYS A 65 -18.80 0.52 14.97
C CYS A 65 -19.33 -0.90 14.73
N GLN A 66 -20.46 -1.24 15.35
CA GLN A 66 -21.09 -2.56 15.29
C GLN A 66 -22.31 -2.56 14.34
N GLY A 67 -22.12 -2.13 13.12
CA GLY A 67 -23.25 -2.07 12.21
C GLY A 67 -22.92 -1.41 10.88
N ILE A 68 -23.96 -0.86 10.27
CA ILE A 68 -23.80 0.01 9.11
C ILE A 68 -23.22 1.33 9.63
N ASP A 69 -22.16 1.80 9.00
CA ASP A 69 -21.37 2.96 9.44
C ASP A 69 -22.22 4.22 9.71
N ASP A 70 -23.31 4.43 8.96
CA ASP A 70 -24.24 5.55 9.16
C ASP A 70 -24.98 5.53 10.53
N SER A 71 -24.99 4.40 11.22
CA SER A 71 -25.62 4.24 12.54
C SER A 71 -24.66 4.43 13.71
N CYS A 72 -23.37 4.59 13.43
CA CYS A 72 -22.32 4.69 14.43
C CYS A 72 -21.90 6.13 14.70
N SER A 73 -21.44 6.39 15.91
CA SER A 73 -20.82 7.66 16.24
C SER A 73 -19.50 7.84 15.49
N THR A 74 -19.08 9.07 15.27
CA THR A 74 -17.78 9.39 14.66
C THR A 74 -16.63 8.72 15.41
N GLN A 75 -16.67 8.63 16.74
CA GLN A 75 -15.62 8.00 17.53
C GLN A 75 -15.56 6.47 17.30
N GLU A 76 -16.69 5.79 17.20
CA GLU A 76 -16.76 4.36 16.89
C GLU A 76 -16.18 4.09 15.49
N MET A 77 -16.47 4.96 14.54
CA MET A 77 -15.92 4.86 13.19
C MET A 77 -14.41 5.08 13.17
N ILE A 78 -13.90 6.12 13.86
CA ILE A 78 -12.45 6.37 13.98
C ILE A 78 -11.76 5.16 14.62
N ASN A 79 -12.28 4.64 15.73
CA ASN A 79 -11.71 3.49 16.40
C ASN A 79 -11.64 2.26 15.46
N SER A 80 -12.69 2.02 14.70
CA SER A 80 -12.75 0.89 13.75
C SER A 80 -11.79 1.08 12.59
N TYR A 81 -11.66 2.30 12.08
CA TYR A 81 -10.68 2.65 11.05
C TYR A 81 -9.25 2.48 11.55
N ASP A 82 -8.93 2.99 12.73
CA ASP A 82 -7.59 2.87 13.34
C ASP A 82 -7.21 1.40 13.58
N ASN A 83 -8.17 0.55 13.99
CA ASN A 83 -7.95 -0.90 14.08
C ASN A 83 -7.62 -1.52 12.71
N SER A 84 -8.26 -1.07 11.65
CA SER A 84 -7.96 -1.53 10.29
C SER A 84 -6.56 -1.08 9.82
N LEU A 85 -6.13 0.11 10.22
CA LEU A 85 -4.76 0.60 9.95
C LEU A 85 -3.71 -0.22 10.72
N LEU A 86 -3.97 -0.63 11.96
CA LEU A 86 -3.08 -1.54 12.71
C LEU A 86 -2.90 -2.87 11.96
N TYR A 87 -3.97 -3.37 11.35
CA TYR A 87 -3.89 -4.61 10.59
C TYR A 87 -3.14 -4.42 9.26
N THR A 88 -3.33 -3.29 8.59
CA THR A 88 -2.55 -2.92 7.40
C THR A 88 -1.06 -2.79 7.71
N ASP A 89 -0.70 -2.17 8.84
CA ASP A 89 0.69 -2.09 9.30
C ASP A 89 1.29 -3.49 9.55
N TYR A 90 0.53 -4.37 10.19
CA TYR A 90 0.94 -5.76 10.39
C TYR A 90 1.13 -6.50 9.07
N PHE A 91 0.25 -6.31 8.09
CA PHE A 91 0.38 -6.86 6.74
C PHE A 91 1.68 -6.38 6.06
N LEU A 92 1.95 -5.07 6.11
CA LEU A 92 3.17 -4.50 5.55
C LEU A 92 4.42 -5.06 6.24
N LYS A 93 4.39 -5.15 7.58
CA LYS A 93 5.48 -5.77 8.33
C LYS A 93 5.76 -7.20 7.86
N LYS A 94 4.74 -8.03 7.70
CA LYS A 94 4.88 -9.42 7.25
C LYS A 94 5.36 -9.53 5.80
N THR A 95 4.94 -8.61 4.95
CA THR A 95 5.44 -8.47 3.57
C THR A 95 6.94 -8.16 3.58
N PHE A 96 7.37 -7.16 4.37
CA PHE A 96 8.78 -6.80 4.49
C PHE A 96 9.63 -7.94 5.08
N ASP A 97 9.13 -8.63 6.10
CA ASP A 97 9.81 -9.77 6.72
C ASP A 97 10.02 -10.90 5.68
N SER A 98 9.06 -11.16 4.81
CA SER A 98 9.16 -12.16 3.73
C SER A 98 10.22 -11.78 2.67
N LEU A 99 10.50 -10.49 2.52
CA LEU A 99 11.43 -9.97 1.51
C LEU A 99 12.80 -9.56 2.08
N ARG A 100 12.97 -9.56 3.40
CA ARG A 100 14.19 -9.06 4.09
C ARG A 100 15.49 -9.63 3.53
N ASN A 101 15.51 -10.92 3.22
CA ASN A 101 16.69 -11.62 2.68
C ASN A 101 16.71 -11.70 1.15
N LYS A 102 15.80 -11.02 0.47
CA LYS A 102 15.70 -10.95 -1.00
C LYS A 102 16.30 -9.62 -1.49
N ASN A 103 16.68 -9.56 -2.76
CA ASN A 103 17.00 -8.29 -3.42
C ASN A 103 15.68 -7.64 -3.84
N ALA A 104 15.09 -6.83 -2.96
CA ALA A 104 13.73 -6.36 -3.10
C ALA A 104 13.56 -4.89 -2.71
N ILE A 105 12.69 -4.19 -3.46
CA ILE A 105 12.13 -2.89 -3.12
C ILE A 105 10.60 -3.00 -3.15
N VAL A 106 9.92 -2.38 -2.21
CA VAL A 106 8.46 -2.38 -2.08
C VAL A 106 7.95 -0.95 -2.13
N PHE A 107 6.97 -0.71 -2.97
CA PHE A 107 6.20 0.53 -3.01
C PHE A 107 4.81 0.23 -2.47
N TYR A 108 4.38 0.97 -1.47
CA TYR A 108 3.02 0.96 -0.96
C TYR A 108 2.37 2.30 -1.24
N ALA A 109 1.17 2.29 -1.75
CA ALA A 109 0.32 3.46 -1.91
C ALA A 109 -1.14 3.06 -1.73
N SER A 110 -1.91 3.85 -0.98
CA SER A 110 -3.37 3.74 -1.03
C SER A 110 -3.88 4.30 -2.36
N ASP A 111 -4.99 3.78 -2.88
CA ASP A 111 -5.63 4.28 -4.11
C ASP A 111 -6.33 5.63 -3.88
N HIS A 112 -6.90 5.85 -2.70
CA HIS A 112 -7.50 7.12 -2.26
C HIS A 112 -7.36 7.29 -0.75
N GLY A 113 -7.67 8.47 -0.27
CA GLY A 113 -7.83 8.76 1.15
C GLY A 113 -9.29 8.56 1.60
N GLU A 114 -9.56 8.83 2.87
CA GLU A 114 -10.86 8.58 3.50
C GLU A 114 -11.26 9.75 4.41
N SER A 115 -12.54 10.12 4.40
CA SER A 115 -13.14 11.07 5.34
C SER A 115 -14.02 10.34 6.34
N ILE A 116 -13.74 10.45 7.63
CA ILE A 116 -14.49 9.77 8.70
C ILE A 116 -15.36 10.74 9.47
N SER A 117 -15.14 12.04 9.35
CA SER A 117 -15.83 13.06 10.13
C SER A 117 -16.60 14.07 9.28
N ASN A 118 -17.66 14.67 9.89
CA ASN A 118 -18.31 15.91 9.44
C ASN A 118 -19.04 15.88 8.10
N ASN A 119 -20.19 15.23 8.01
CA ASN A 119 -21.17 15.35 6.90
C ASN A 119 -20.71 14.87 5.51
N VAL A 120 -19.43 14.61 5.30
CA VAL A 120 -18.88 14.01 4.08
C VAL A 120 -18.14 12.75 4.49
N HIS A 121 -18.84 11.62 4.41
CA HIS A 121 -18.30 10.32 4.82
C HIS A 121 -17.59 9.62 3.65
N PHE A 122 -16.58 8.81 3.98
CA PHE A 122 -15.91 7.88 3.06
C PHE A 122 -15.12 8.57 1.95
N HIS A 123 -15.36 8.16 0.72
CA HIS A 123 -14.67 8.60 -0.50
C HIS A 123 -15.67 8.73 -1.65
N GLY A 124 -15.19 9.15 -2.84
CA GLY A 124 -16.02 9.27 -4.03
C GLY A 124 -16.72 10.62 -4.18
N THR A 125 -16.43 11.60 -3.31
CA THR A 125 -16.89 12.96 -3.52
C THR A 125 -16.28 13.54 -4.80
N PRO A 126 -17.05 14.22 -5.67
CA PRO A 126 -16.51 14.88 -6.85
C PRO A 126 -15.30 15.75 -6.53
N ARG A 127 -14.27 15.72 -7.37
CA ARG A 127 -12.94 16.30 -7.11
C ARG A 127 -12.99 17.75 -6.61
N ASP A 128 -13.90 18.57 -7.16
CA ASP A 128 -14.00 19.99 -6.83
C ASP A 128 -14.62 20.23 -5.44
N HIS A 129 -15.25 19.22 -4.86
CA HIS A 129 -15.90 19.25 -3.54
C HIS A 129 -15.29 18.27 -2.54
N ALA A 130 -14.36 17.42 -3.00
CA ALA A 130 -13.75 16.40 -2.15
C ALA A 130 -12.88 17.04 -1.06
N PRO A 131 -13.10 16.69 0.22
CA PRO A 131 -12.20 17.07 1.29
C PRO A 131 -10.76 16.63 1.01
N VAL A 132 -9.80 17.34 1.59
CA VAL A 132 -8.37 17.07 1.39
C VAL A 132 -8.00 15.64 1.83
N GLU A 133 -8.65 15.13 2.85
CA GLU A 133 -8.47 13.79 3.41
C GLU A 133 -8.76 12.69 2.38
N GLN A 134 -9.73 12.88 1.48
CA GLN A 134 -10.02 11.93 0.42
C GLN A 134 -8.97 11.91 -0.69
N ARG A 135 -8.10 12.91 -0.75
CA ARG A 135 -7.06 13.10 -1.78
C ARG A 135 -5.64 12.99 -1.25
N THR A 136 -5.50 12.89 0.07
CA THR A 136 -4.21 12.73 0.74
C THR A 136 -4.04 11.28 1.16
N ILE A 137 -2.99 10.65 0.66
CA ILE A 137 -2.72 9.24 0.90
C ILE A 137 -1.32 9.02 1.47
N PRO A 138 -1.11 7.96 2.24
CA PRO A 138 0.23 7.50 2.56
C PRO A 138 0.89 6.85 1.34
N ILE A 139 2.14 7.23 1.09
CA ILE A 139 3.03 6.53 0.17
C ILE A 139 4.26 6.11 0.98
N MET A 140 4.64 4.84 0.89
CA MET A 140 5.80 4.30 1.59
C MET A 140 6.67 3.52 0.60
N VAL A 141 7.98 3.66 0.73
CA VAL A 141 8.95 2.83 0.01
C VAL A 141 9.87 2.17 1.02
N TRP A 142 9.96 0.85 0.93
CA TRP A 142 10.87 0.03 1.72
C TRP A 142 11.83 -0.73 0.80
N ALA A 143 13.09 -0.87 1.22
CA ALA A 143 14.07 -1.66 0.50
C ALA A 143 14.83 -2.58 1.46
N SER A 144 15.16 -3.79 1.01
CA SER A 144 15.98 -4.73 1.77
C SER A 144 17.46 -4.31 1.78
N ASP A 145 18.21 -4.77 2.78
CA ASP A 145 19.66 -4.52 2.86
C ASP A 145 20.38 -5.06 1.61
N LYS A 146 19.92 -6.20 1.08
CA LYS A 146 20.48 -6.80 -0.13
C LYS A 146 20.22 -5.95 -1.37
N PHE A 147 19.09 -5.25 -1.46
CA PHE A 147 18.82 -4.28 -2.52
C PHE A 147 19.77 -3.08 -2.39
N LEU A 148 19.89 -2.55 -1.16
CA LEU A 148 20.70 -1.36 -0.87
C LEU A 148 22.22 -1.64 -0.91
N SER A 149 22.66 -2.90 -0.94
CA SER A 149 24.08 -3.24 -1.07
C SER A 149 24.68 -2.89 -2.44
N LYS A 150 23.85 -2.61 -3.43
CA LYS A 150 24.27 -2.14 -4.75
C LYS A 150 24.28 -0.62 -4.79
N GLU A 151 25.39 -0.05 -5.22
CA GLU A 151 25.60 1.41 -5.22
C GLU A 151 24.51 2.17 -6.02
N GLU A 152 24.12 1.65 -7.20
CA GLU A 152 23.08 2.27 -8.02
C GLU A 152 21.72 2.27 -7.30
N ASN A 153 21.37 1.19 -6.59
CA ASN A 153 20.14 1.08 -5.83
C ASN A 153 20.14 2.01 -4.62
N GLN A 154 21.28 2.08 -3.92
CA GLN A 154 21.46 2.98 -2.79
C GLN A 154 21.28 4.44 -3.23
N LYS A 155 21.92 4.85 -4.34
CA LYS A 155 21.76 6.21 -4.89
C LYS A 155 20.29 6.52 -5.23
N SER A 156 19.57 5.58 -5.83
CA SER A 156 18.14 5.73 -6.12
C SER A 156 17.32 5.88 -4.84
N PHE A 157 17.63 5.09 -3.81
CA PHE A 157 16.91 5.12 -2.53
C PHE A 157 17.18 6.42 -1.74
N GLU A 158 18.40 6.97 -1.81
CA GLU A 158 18.73 8.27 -1.19
C GLU A 158 17.93 9.42 -1.84
N LYS A 159 17.63 9.35 -3.13
CA LYS A 159 16.75 10.34 -3.78
C LYS A 159 15.31 10.26 -3.24
N LEU A 160 14.78 9.05 -3.01
CA LEU A 160 13.48 8.88 -2.37
C LEU A 160 13.46 9.45 -0.96
N LYS A 161 14.51 9.22 -0.16
CA LYS A 161 14.65 9.84 1.17
C LYS A 161 14.70 11.37 1.10
N ALA A 162 15.37 11.93 0.08
CA ALA A 162 15.42 13.37 -0.11
C ALA A 162 14.03 13.98 -0.36
N LEU A 163 13.14 13.27 -1.05
CA LEU A 163 11.75 13.73 -1.22
C LEU A 163 11.02 13.85 0.13
N GLU A 164 11.20 12.86 1.02
CA GLU A 164 10.62 12.89 2.38
C GLU A 164 11.20 14.03 3.21
N VAL A 165 12.53 14.13 3.28
CA VAL A 165 13.24 15.18 4.05
C VAL A 165 12.82 16.58 3.61
N ASN A 166 12.71 16.79 2.29
CA ASN A 166 12.34 18.07 1.69
C ASN A 166 10.81 18.28 1.67
N LYS A 167 10.02 17.33 2.18
CA LYS A 167 8.54 17.35 2.12
C LYS A 167 8.01 17.62 0.71
N THR A 168 8.68 17.07 -0.30
CA THR A 168 8.30 17.24 -1.70
C THR A 168 7.02 16.46 -1.98
N PRO A 169 5.93 17.09 -2.46
CA PRO A 169 4.71 16.38 -2.79
C PRO A 169 4.95 15.33 -3.88
N VAL A 170 4.43 14.14 -3.68
CA VAL A 170 4.47 13.04 -4.65
C VAL A 170 3.03 12.68 -5.06
N PHE A 171 2.85 12.19 -6.28
CA PHE A 171 1.54 11.96 -6.87
C PHE A 171 1.47 10.59 -7.54
N HIS A 172 0.29 9.96 -7.53
CA HIS A 172 0.02 8.66 -8.15
C HIS A 172 0.47 8.57 -9.61
N GLU A 173 0.29 9.65 -10.38
CA GLU A 173 0.65 9.69 -11.80
C GLU A 173 2.14 9.42 -12.08
N LYS A 174 2.98 9.52 -11.04
CA LYS A 174 4.42 9.24 -11.11
C LYS A 174 4.78 7.83 -10.61
N LEU A 175 3.82 7.11 -10.04
CA LEU A 175 4.09 5.84 -9.38
C LEU A 175 4.62 4.77 -10.34
N PHE A 176 4.02 4.63 -11.53
CA PHE A 176 4.42 3.64 -12.54
C PHE A 176 5.88 3.84 -12.97
N ASP A 177 6.23 5.05 -13.39
CA ASP A 177 7.57 5.39 -13.85
C ASP A 177 8.60 5.25 -12.72
N SER A 178 8.19 5.55 -11.48
CA SER A 178 9.04 5.42 -10.28
C SER A 178 9.29 3.96 -9.89
N ILE A 179 8.26 3.10 -9.91
CA ILE A 179 8.43 1.67 -9.64
C ILE A 179 9.46 1.06 -10.59
N LEU A 180 9.34 1.33 -11.88
CA LEU A 180 10.25 0.81 -12.88
C LEU A 180 11.64 1.46 -12.79
N GLY A 181 11.70 2.78 -12.77
CA GLY A 181 12.96 3.51 -12.78
C GLY A 181 13.80 3.29 -11.51
N CYS A 182 13.20 3.34 -10.33
CA CYS A 182 13.90 3.06 -9.07
C CYS A 182 14.36 1.59 -8.96
N SER A 183 13.73 0.68 -9.70
CA SER A 183 14.14 -0.74 -9.77
C SER A 183 15.21 -1.00 -10.84
N GLY A 184 15.73 0.06 -11.49
CA GLY A 184 16.79 -0.04 -12.49
C GLY A 184 16.32 -0.55 -13.85
N PHE A 185 15.03 -0.43 -14.17
CA PHE A 185 14.54 -0.67 -15.52
C PHE A 185 14.77 0.56 -16.39
N THR A 186 15.11 0.33 -17.66
CA THR A 186 15.25 1.35 -18.70
C THR A 186 14.38 0.99 -19.89
N SER A 187 13.91 2.00 -20.61
CA SER A 187 13.14 1.82 -21.83
C SER A 187 13.73 2.71 -22.92
N PRO A 188 14.37 2.13 -23.95
CA PRO A 188 14.98 2.88 -25.05
C PRO A 188 13.96 3.67 -25.88
N ASP A 189 12.71 3.22 -25.89
CA ASP A 189 11.60 3.81 -26.64
C ASP A 189 10.78 4.84 -25.86
N GLY A 190 11.28 5.24 -24.66
CA GLY A 190 10.61 6.23 -23.82
C GLY A 190 9.40 5.72 -23.02
N GLY A 191 9.23 4.40 -22.92
CA GLY A 191 8.15 3.78 -22.13
C GLY A 191 8.27 4.04 -20.63
N ILE A 192 9.40 4.58 -20.14
CA ILE A 192 9.58 5.09 -18.77
C ILE A 192 9.92 6.58 -18.88
N ASN A 193 9.01 7.42 -18.36
CA ASN A 193 9.21 8.86 -18.38
C ASN A 193 10.07 9.31 -17.19
N GLN A 194 11.30 9.73 -17.48
CA GLN A 194 12.26 10.14 -16.46
C GLN A 194 11.80 11.40 -15.66
N HIS A 195 10.98 12.28 -16.24
CA HIS A 195 10.41 13.44 -15.51
C HIS A 195 9.34 13.03 -14.48
N ARG A 196 8.82 11.81 -14.59
CA ARG A 196 7.87 11.21 -13.64
C ARG A 196 8.51 10.21 -12.69
N ASN A 197 9.80 9.92 -12.85
CA ASN A 197 10.52 8.97 -12.01
C ASN A 197 11.10 9.68 -10.78
N TRP A 198 10.64 9.32 -9.60
CA TRP A 198 11.13 9.86 -8.31
C TRP A 198 12.62 9.62 -8.07
N CYS A 199 13.22 8.64 -8.73
CA CYS A 199 14.64 8.31 -8.63
C CYS A 199 15.51 8.94 -9.75
N ALA A 200 14.93 9.71 -10.67
CA ALA A 200 15.69 10.31 -11.78
C ALA A 200 16.39 11.62 -11.42
N HIS A 201 15.97 12.30 -10.36
CA HIS A 201 16.44 13.64 -9.98
C HIS A 201 17.24 13.65 -8.69
#